data_6dbfcad4ccd6c1b4456ec6633ff23867
#
_entry.id   6dbfcad4ccd6c1b4456ec6633ff23867
#
_cell.length_a   1.000
_cell.length_b   1.000
_cell.length_c   1.000
_cell.angle_alpha   90.00
_cell.angle_beta   90.00
_cell.angle_gamma   90.00
#
_symmetry.space_group_name_H-M   'P 1'
#
loop_
_entity.id
_entity.type
_entity.pdbx_description
1 polymer ?
#
loop_
_entity_poly.entity_id
_entity_poly.type
_entity_poly.pdbx_seq_one_letter_code
_entity_poly.pdbx_strand_id
1 'polypeptide(L)'
;WRFGLPLVIFVIVGIFLAIGLKLDPREVPSPLVGKPAPTFKLPRLLDTEARTSVSDMHGKVWLLNIWASWCVSCRAEHPLLNEIAATGMVDIVGLNYKDSRQDALAWLQQWGNPYVSVPVDANGRVGIDWGVYGVPETFVIDSEGIIRYKHIGPLDRKALKESILPLLQSLADR
;
A
#
# COMPACT_ATOMS: atom_id res chain seq x y z
N TRP A 1 40.01 -34.47 7.78
CA TRP A 1 40.11 -33.01 7.66
C TRP A 1 39.60 -32.50 6.30
N ARG A 2 39.89 -33.19 5.16
CA ARG A 2 39.49 -32.75 3.79
C ARG A 2 37.97 -32.67 3.59
N PHE A 3 37.17 -33.45 4.29
CA PHE A 3 35.68 -33.47 4.18
C PHE A 3 35.00 -32.83 5.39
N GLY A 4 35.69 -32.71 6.53
CA GLY A 4 35.12 -32.10 7.74
C GLY A 4 34.92 -30.60 7.60
N LEU A 5 35.90 -29.87 7.04
CA LEU A 5 35.79 -28.43 6.85
C LEU A 5 34.63 -28.02 5.91
N PRO A 6 34.46 -28.63 4.70
CA PRO A 6 33.30 -28.34 3.86
C PRO A 6 31.95 -28.63 4.52
N LEU A 7 31.88 -29.74 5.29
CA LEU A 7 30.66 -30.10 6.01
C LEU A 7 30.27 -29.05 7.07
N VAL A 8 31.25 -28.58 7.84
CA VAL A 8 31.04 -27.54 8.86
C VAL A 8 30.57 -26.24 8.22
N ILE A 9 31.20 -25.82 7.11
CA ILE A 9 30.77 -24.62 6.36
C ILE A 9 29.35 -24.79 5.86
N PHE A 10 29.02 -25.95 5.29
CA PHE A 10 27.65 -26.22 4.79
C PHE A 10 26.60 -26.14 5.89
N VAL A 11 26.88 -26.70 7.08
CA VAL A 11 26.01 -26.66 8.24
C VAL A 11 25.83 -25.21 8.73
N ILE A 12 26.90 -24.42 8.81
CA ILE A 12 26.86 -23.02 9.22
C ILE A 12 25.98 -22.21 8.23
N VAL A 13 26.22 -22.37 6.93
CA VAL A 13 25.43 -21.70 5.89
C VAL A 13 23.97 -22.13 5.97
N GLY A 14 23.70 -23.42 6.17
CA GLY A 14 22.33 -23.93 6.35
C GLY A 14 21.60 -23.31 7.54
N ILE A 15 22.29 -23.15 8.67
CA ILE A 15 21.73 -22.48 9.85
C ILE A 15 21.44 -21.00 9.57
N PHE A 16 22.38 -20.27 8.93
CA PHE A 16 22.16 -18.87 8.56
C PHE A 16 20.97 -18.70 7.60
N LEU A 17 20.86 -19.58 6.60
CA LEU A 17 19.72 -19.56 5.68
C LEU A 17 18.40 -19.87 6.39
N ALA A 18 18.38 -20.85 7.29
CA ALA A 18 17.19 -21.21 8.06
C ALA A 18 16.74 -20.07 9.00
N ILE A 19 17.67 -19.32 9.58
CA ILE A 19 17.38 -18.12 10.36
C ILE A 19 16.87 -17.00 9.44
N GLY A 20 17.54 -16.78 8.31
CA GLY A 20 17.14 -15.74 7.35
C GLY A 20 15.73 -15.94 6.78
N LEU A 21 15.32 -17.19 6.53
CA LEU A 21 13.98 -17.53 6.06
C LEU A 21 12.86 -17.28 7.09
N LYS A 22 13.21 -17.14 8.38
CA LYS A 22 12.24 -16.79 9.44
C LYS A 22 12.08 -15.29 9.63
N LEU A 23 12.95 -14.48 9.06
CA LEU A 23 12.84 -13.02 9.11
C LEU A 23 11.75 -12.58 8.11
N ASP A 24 10.80 -11.77 8.57
CA ASP A 24 9.78 -11.22 7.68
C ASP A 24 10.37 -10.04 6.90
N PRO A 25 10.55 -10.14 5.58
CA PRO A 25 11.10 -9.05 4.76
C PRO A 25 10.17 -7.83 4.71
N ARG A 26 8.93 -7.94 5.22
CA ARG A 26 7.96 -6.84 5.27
C ARG A 26 8.22 -5.87 6.43
N GLU A 27 9.05 -6.24 7.39
CA GLU A 27 9.38 -5.39 8.55
C GLU A 27 10.42 -4.30 8.26
N VAL A 28 10.89 -4.15 7.01
CA VAL A 28 11.83 -3.06 6.67
C VAL A 28 11.06 -1.74 6.69
N PRO A 29 11.36 -0.83 7.65
CA PRO A 29 10.69 0.46 7.71
C PRO A 29 10.90 1.21 6.40
N SER A 30 9.80 1.68 5.79
CA SER A 30 9.92 2.50 4.58
C SER A 30 10.68 3.79 4.91
N PRO A 31 11.69 4.17 4.11
CA PRO A 31 12.44 5.41 4.31
C PRO A 31 11.57 6.67 4.15
N LEU A 32 10.33 6.52 3.69
CA LEU A 32 9.36 7.61 3.54
C LEU A 32 8.49 7.84 4.78
N VAL A 33 8.45 6.90 5.74
CA VAL A 33 7.71 7.11 7.00
C VAL A 33 8.33 8.28 7.78
N GLY A 34 7.48 9.21 8.21
CA GLY A 34 7.88 10.45 8.85
C GLY A 34 8.27 11.57 7.88
N LYS A 35 8.14 11.36 6.57
CA LYS A 35 8.45 12.38 5.54
C LYS A 35 7.20 12.84 4.81
N PRO A 36 7.24 14.02 4.18
CA PRO A 36 6.17 14.48 3.31
C PRO A 36 5.90 13.48 2.18
N ALA A 37 4.62 13.23 1.91
CA ALA A 37 4.17 12.40 0.83
C ALA A 37 4.65 12.94 -0.53
N PRO A 38 5.27 12.13 -1.39
CA PRO A 38 5.66 12.55 -2.72
C PRO A 38 4.45 13.08 -3.50
N THR A 39 4.62 14.24 -4.12
CA THR A 39 3.53 14.89 -4.85
C THR A 39 3.24 14.18 -6.16
N PHE A 40 1.96 14.13 -6.52
CA PHE A 40 1.52 13.72 -7.85
C PHE A 40 0.32 14.54 -8.30
N LYS A 41 0.07 14.56 -9.61
CA LYS A 41 -1.14 15.08 -10.21
C LYS A 41 -1.51 14.22 -11.42
N LEU A 42 -2.41 13.26 -11.20
CA LEU A 42 -2.76 12.22 -12.17
C LEU A 42 -4.21 12.34 -12.64
N PRO A 43 -4.52 11.92 -13.88
CA PRO A 43 -5.90 11.82 -14.35
C PRO A 43 -6.66 10.78 -13.53
N ARG A 44 -7.97 10.98 -13.35
CA ARG A 44 -8.85 10.03 -12.67
C ARG A 44 -9.31 8.93 -13.62
N LEU A 45 -9.53 7.74 -13.06
CA LEU A 45 -10.04 6.59 -13.80
C LEU A 45 -11.46 6.81 -14.31
N LEU A 46 -12.35 7.36 -13.46
CA LEU A 46 -13.76 7.55 -13.76
C LEU A 46 -14.04 8.84 -14.56
N ASP A 47 -13.20 9.86 -14.40
CA ASP A 47 -13.30 11.14 -15.08
C ASP A 47 -11.90 11.58 -15.54
N THR A 48 -11.59 11.38 -16.82
CA THR A 48 -10.27 11.63 -17.39
C THR A 48 -9.92 13.12 -17.48
N GLU A 49 -10.89 14.01 -17.46
CA GLU A 49 -10.68 15.47 -17.46
C GLU A 49 -10.30 15.96 -16.06
N ALA A 50 -10.84 15.31 -15.02
CA ALA A 50 -10.47 15.60 -13.64
C ALA A 50 -9.12 14.98 -13.26
N ARG A 51 -8.44 15.63 -12.32
CA ARG A 51 -7.16 15.16 -11.78
C ARG A 51 -7.25 15.03 -10.28
N THR A 52 -6.45 14.15 -9.72
CA THR A 52 -6.22 14.01 -8.27
C THR A 52 -4.78 14.35 -7.97
N SER A 53 -4.59 15.13 -6.93
CA SER A 53 -3.27 15.49 -6.38
C SER A 53 -3.22 15.21 -4.88
N VAL A 54 -2.02 15.09 -4.31
CA VAL A 54 -1.83 14.97 -2.86
C VAL A 54 -2.39 16.20 -2.12
N SER A 55 -2.30 17.39 -2.73
CA SER A 55 -2.83 18.63 -2.15
C SER A 55 -4.35 18.64 -1.98
N ASP A 56 -5.09 17.82 -2.74
CA ASP A 56 -6.55 17.75 -2.59
C ASP A 56 -6.97 17.09 -1.26
N MET A 57 -6.01 16.41 -0.62
CA MET A 57 -6.21 15.70 0.65
C MET A 57 -5.67 16.47 1.87
N HIS A 58 -5.10 17.68 1.69
CA HIS A 58 -4.64 18.50 2.80
C HIS A 58 -5.76 18.77 3.83
N GLY A 59 -5.40 18.76 5.10
CA GLY A 59 -6.34 18.95 6.21
C GLY A 59 -7.11 17.69 6.61
N LYS A 60 -6.86 16.54 5.95
CA LYS A 60 -7.50 15.27 6.25
C LYS A 60 -6.48 14.18 6.52
N VAL A 61 -6.82 13.25 7.41
CA VAL A 61 -6.15 11.94 7.50
C VAL A 61 -6.75 11.04 6.43
N TRP A 62 -5.92 10.37 5.65
CA TRP A 62 -6.37 9.54 4.52
C TRP A 62 -5.48 8.34 4.28
N LEU A 63 -6.01 7.37 3.54
CA LEU A 63 -5.29 6.20 3.08
C LEU A 63 -4.99 6.31 1.58
N LEU A 64 -3.76 5.96 1.19
CA LEU A 64 -3.42 5.68 -0.20
C LEU A 64 -3.22 4.18 -0.35
N ASN A 65 -4.11 3.53 -1.09
CA ASN A 65 -3.99 2.12 -1.45
C ASN A 65 -3.51 2.00 -2.91
N ILE A 66 -2.42 1.28 -3.11
CA ILE A 66 -1.84 1.03 -4.43
C ILE A 66 -2.35 -0.32 -4.92
N TRP A 67 -3.04 -0.34 -6.06
CA TRP A 67 -3.71 -1.53 -6.56
C TRP A 67 -3.68 -1.66 -8.07
N ALA A 68 -4.04 -2.84 -8.58
CA ALA A 68 -4.24 -3.09 -10.00
C ALA A 68 -5.24 -4.22 -10.23
N SER A 69 -5.91 -4.23 -11.37
CA SER A 69 -6.88 -5.28 -11.74
C SER A 69 -6.24 -6.66 -11.91
N TRP A 70 -5.01 -6.73 -12.39
CA TRP A 70 -4.24 -7.96 -12.55
C TRP A 70 -3.69 -8.54 -11.23
N CYS A 71 -3.84 -7.83 -10.11
CA CYS A 71 -3.26 -8.19 -8.83
C CYS A 71 -4.20 -9.13 -8.03
N VAL A 72 -3.83 -10.39 -7.92
CA VAL A 72 -4.61 -11.39 -7.15
C VAL A 72 -4.70 -11.06 -5.66
N SER A 73 -3.60 -10.57 -5.07
CA SER A 73 -3.55 -10.20 -3.66
C SER A 73 -4.42 -8.97 -3.36
N CYS A 74 -4.57 -8.04 -4.32
CA CYS A 74 -5.47 -6.89 -4.18
C CYS A 74 -6.93 -7.34 -4.08
N ARG A 75 -7.30 -8.44 -4.76
CA ARG A 75 -8.63 -9.04 -4.63
C ARG A 75 -8.91 -9.56 -3.22
N ALA A 76 -7.89 -10.08 -2.55
CA ALA A 76 -8.05 -10.62 -1.20
C ALA A 76 -8.35 -9.52 -0.17
N GLU A 77 -7.76 -8.33 -0.32
CA GLU A 77 -8.00 -7.19 0.61
C GLU A 77 -9.23 -6.36 0.26
N HIS A 78 -9.69 -6.38 -1.00
CA HIS A 78 -10.72 -5.47 -1.51
C HIS A 78 -12.04 -5.46 -0.71
N PRO A 79 -12.57 -6.62 -0.23
CA PRO A 79 -13.74 -6.62 0.64
C PRO A 79 -13.52 -5.83 1.94
N LEU A 80 -12.30 -5.89 2.51
CA LEU A 80 -11.96 -5.16 3.72
C LEU A 80 -11.90 -3.64 3.46
N LEU A 81 -11.37 -3.23 2.31
CA LEU A 81 -11.37 -1.82 1.90
C LEU A 81 -12.80 -1.29 1.71
N ASN A 82 -13.71 -2.09 1.12
CA ASN A 82 -15.13 -1.73 1.01
C ASN A 82 -15.78 -1.58 2.40
N GLU A 83 -15.46 -2.45 3.36
CA GLU A 83 -15.93 -2.34 4.75
C GLU A 83 -15.43 -1.03 5.40
N ILE A 84 -14.14 -0.70 5.26
CA ILE A 84 -13.56 0.54 5.80
C ILE A 84 -14.23 1.76 5.18
N ALA A 85 -14.37 1.80 3.86
CA ALA A 85 -15.02 2.90 3.16
C ALA A 85 -16.49 3.10 3.60
N ALA A 86 -17.22 2.01 3.81
CA ALA A 86 -18.61 2.05 4.27
C ALA A 86 -18.76 2.66 5.67
N THR A 87 -17.71 2.64 6.51
CA THR A 87 -17.76 3.30 7.83
C THR A 87 -17.69 4.82 7.74
N GLY A 88 -17.17 5.38 6.65
CA GLY A 88 -16.89 6.81 6.51
C GLY A 88 -15.80 7.35 7.46
N MET A 89 -15.06 6.45 8.13
CA MET A 89 -14.05 6.81 9.12
C MET A 89 -12.85 7.51 8.49
N VAL A 90 -12.46 7.12 7.27
CA VAL A 90 -11.29 7.62 6.57
C VAL A 90 -11.49 7.59 5.06
N ASP A 91 -11.05 8.63 4.37
CA ASP A 91 -11.05 8.68 2.91
C ASP A 91 -9.95 7.73 2.36
N ILE A 92 -10.29 6.91 1.36
CA ILE A 92 -9.33 6.03 0.69
C ILE A 92 -9.14 6.52 -0.75
N VAL A 93 -7.91 6.84 -1.12
CA VAL A 93 -7.51 7.11 -2.52
C VAL A 93 -6.88 5.84 -3.10
N GLY A 94 -7.39 5.38 -4.24
CA GLY A 94 -6.88 4.17 -4.90
C GLY A 94 -5.96 4.49 -6.07
N LEU A 95 -4.64 4.44 -5.89
CA LEU A 95 -3.70 4.60 -6.99
C LEU A 95 -3.69 3.36 -7.87
N ASN A 96 -4.27 3.46 -9.06
CA ASN A 96 -4.28 2.38 -10.03
C ASN A 96 -2.93 2.31 -10.75
N TYR A 97 -2.17 1.23 -10.52
CA TYR A 97 -0.77 1.09 -10.86
C TYR A 97 -0.54 0.18 -12.06
N LYS A 98 0.05 0.73 -13.15
CA LYS A 98 0.44 -0.03 -14.36
C LYS A 98 -0.69 -0.93 -14.87
N ASP A 99 -1.86 -0.38 -15.04
CA ASP A 99 -3.08 -1.10 -15.38
C ASP A 99 -3.73 -0.52 -16.63
N SER A 100 -4.58 -1.30 -17.28
CA SER A 100 -5.43 -0.77 -18.35
C SER A 100 -6.68 -0.11 -17.75
N ARG A 101 -7.09 1.01 -18.34
CA ARG A 101 -8.31 1.70 -17.91
C ARG A 101 -9.54 0.79 -17.99
N GLN A 102 -9.63 -0.02 -19.03
CA GLN A 102 -10.77 -0.93 -19.24
C GLN A 102 -10.87 -1.98 -18.13
N ASP A 103 -9.74 -2.64 -17.81
CA ASP A 103 -9.70 -3.70 -16.80
C ASP A 103 -9.93 -3.13 -15.39
N ALA A 104 -9.35 -1.95 -15.09
CA ALA A 104 -9.55 -1.25 -13.83
C ALA A 104 -11.03 -0.87 -13.62
N LEU A 105 -11.72 -0.36 -14.65
CA LEU A 105 -13.15 -0.05 -14.59
C LEU A 105 -14.00 -1.31 -14.39
N ALA A 106 -13.73 -2.38 -15.14
CA ALA A 106 -14.42 -3.66 -15.00
C ALA A 106 -14.24 -4.25 -13.59
N TRP A 107 -13.03 -4.13 -13.03
CA TRP A 107 -12.74 -4.53 -11.66
C TRP A 107 -13.61 -3.80 -10.65
N LEU A 108 -13.62 -2.46 -10.68
CA LEU A 108 -14.41 -1.67 -9.72
C LEU A 108 -15.92 -1.92 -9.87
N GLN A 109 -16.40 -2.14 -11.10
CA GLN A 109 -17.79 -2.51 -11.36
C GLN A 109 -18.14 -3.87 -10.74
N GLN A 110 -17.22 -4.83 -10.81
CA GLN A 110 -17.44 -6.19 -10.31
C GLN A 110 -17.33 -6.30 -8.78
N TRP A 111 -16.35 -5.61 -8.18
CA TRP A 111 -15.98 -5.81 -6.77
C TRP A 111 -16.35 -4.64 -5.86
N GLY A 112 -16.95 -3.57 -6.41
CA GLY A 112 -17.23 -2.33 -5.69
C GLY A 112 -16.10 -1.32 -5.77
N ASN A 113 -16.40 -0.08 -5.39
CA ASN A 113 -15.44 1.03 -5.39
C ASN A 113 -15.33 1.65 -4.00
N PRO A 114 -14.30 1.31 -3.21
CA PRO A 114 -14.06 1.87 -1.88
C PRO A 114 -13.39 3.25 -1.92
N TYR A 115 -13.01 3.75 -3.09
CA TYR A 115 -12.15 4.91 -3.25
C TYR A 115 -12.93 6.19 -3.49
N VAL A 116 -12.59 7.26 -2.76
CA VAL A 116 -13.10 8.62 -3.03
C VAL A 116 -12.55 9.17 -4.33
N SER A 117 -11.37 8.70 -4.75
CA SER A 117 -10.74 9.03 -6.03
C SER A 117 -9.80 7.91 -6.47
N VAL A 118 -9.69 7.72 -7.79
CA VAL A 118 -8.83 6.70 -8.40
C VAL A 118 -7.90 7.37 -9.41
N PRO A 119 -6.74 7.94 -8.97
CA PRO A 119 -5.70 8.41 -9.87
C PRO A 119 -5.05 7.24 -10.61
N VAL A 120 -4.69 7.46 -11.90
CA VAL A 120 -4.12 6.42 -12.77
C VAL A 120 -2.64 6.67 -13.01
N ASP A 121 -1.80 5.79 -12.49
CA ASP A 121 -0.34 5.77 -12.69
C ASP A 121 0.02 4.72 -13.77
N ALA A 122 -0.33 5.01 -15.01
CA ALA A 122 -0.18 4.06 -16.13
C ALA A 122 1.27 3.64 -16.37
N ASN A 123 2.24 4.52 -16.13
CA ASN A 123 3.67 4.24 -16.34
C ASN A 123 4.39 3.81 -15.06
N GLY A 124 3.72 3.85 -13.89
CA GLY A 124 4.26 3.44 -12.61
C GLY A 124 5.27 4.42 -12.00
N ARG A 125 5.34 5.65 -12.50
CA ARG A 125 6.31 6.63 -12.03
C ARG A 125 6.02 7.09 -10.61
N VAL A 126 4.74 7.35 -10.31
CA VAL A 126 4.33 7.73 -8.96
C VAL A 126 4.59 6.59 -7.96
N GLY A 127 4.32 5.34 -8.35
CA GLY A 127 4.68 4.19 -7.52
C GLY A 127 6.17 4.15 -7.18
N ILE A 128 7.06 4.46 -8.12
CA ILE A 128 8.51 4.55 -7.87
C ILE A 128 8.83 5.67 -6.87
N ASP A 129 8.26 6.87 -7.06
CA ASP A 129 8.50 8.01 -6.18
C ASP A 129 7.99 7.74 -4.75
N TRP A 130 6.94 6.93 -4.58
CA TRP A 130 6.40 6.46 -3.29
C TRP A 130 7.13 5.22 -2.75
N GLY A 131 8.18 4.75 -3.44
CA GLY A 131 8.94 3.57 -3.02
C GLY A 131 8.09 2.30 -2.97
N VAL A 132 7.14 2.15 -3.91
CA VAL A 132 6.31 0.96 -4.03
C VAL A 132 7.15 -0.20 -4.55
N TYR A 133 7.17 -1.31 -3.81
CA TYR A 133 7.87 -2.54 -4.20
C TYR A 133 6.98 -3.45 -5.05
N GLY A 134 5.67 -3.37 -4.83
CA GLY A 134 4.67 -4.18 -5.52
C GLY A 134 3.25 -3.77 -5.10
N VAL A 135 2.27 -4.52 -5.58
CA VAL A 135 0.87 -4.30 -5.22
C VAL A 135 0.31 -5.54 -4.52
N PRO A 136 -0.53 -5.37 -3.49
CA PRO A 136 -0.99 -4.10 -2.93
C PRO A 136 -0.02 -3.52 -1.88
N GLU A 137 -0.08 -2.21 -1.69
CA GLU A 137 0.52 -1.51 -0.56
C GLU A 137 -0.44 -0.41 -0.08
N THR A 138 -0.47 -0.15 1.24
CA THR A 138 -1.33 0.87 1.82
C THR A 138 -0.52 1.82 2.69
N PHE A 139 -0.69 3.12 2.46
CA PHE A 139 -0.06 4.18 3.25
C PHE A 139 -1.12 4.89 4.08
N VAL A 140 -0.75 5.30 5.30
CA VAL A 140 -1.52 6.23 6.14
C VAL A 140 -0.84 7.57 6.09
N ILE A 141 -1.57 8.60 5.68
CA ILE A 141 -1.08 9.97 5.57
C ILE A 141 -1.91 10.86 6.49
N ASP A 142 -1.23 11.73 7.26
CA ASP A 142 -1.91 12.66 8.15
C ASP A 142 -2.40 13.93 7.45
N SER A 143 -3.04 14.82 8.22
CA SER A 143 -3.59 16.09 7.73
C SER A 143 -2.52 17.09 7.23
N GLU A 144 -1.27 16.92 7.65
CA GLU A 144 -0.13 17.72 7.19
C GLU A 144 0.51 17.14 5.92
N GLY A 145 0.03 15.99 5.43
CA GLY A 145 0.58 15.28 4.28
C GLY A 145 1.84 14.46 4.59
N ILE A 146 2.07 14.11 5.86
CA ILE A 146 3.21 13.28 6.28
C ILE A 146 2.80 11.81 6.27
N ILE A 147 3.61 10.94 5.68
CA ILE A 147 3.42 9.49 5.73
C ILE A 147 3.69 9.01 7.15
N ARG A 148 2.69 8.44 7.81
CA ARG A 148 2.80 7.93 9.18
C ARG A 148 2.97 6.42 9.26
N TYR A 149 2.51 5.69 8.25
CA TYR A 149 2.64 4.24 8.20
C TYR A 149 2.62 3.74 6.76
N LYS A 150 3.28 2.62 6.52
CA LYS A 150 3.25 1.88 5.25
C LYS A 150 3.03 0.39 5.55
N HIS A 151 1.99 -0.17 4.98
CA HIS A 151 1.72 -1.61 4.96
C HIS A 151 2.10 -2.20 3.61
N ILE A 152 2.89 -3.26 3.61
CA ILE A 152 3.34 -3.97 2.40
C ILE A 152 2.59 -5.29 2.30
N GLY A 153 1.94 -5.52 1.17
CA GLY A 153 1.09 -6.69 0.92
C GLY A 153 -0.38 -6.46 1.24
N PRO A 154 -1.22 -7.50 1.12
CA PRO A 154 -2.66 -7.37 1.31
C PRO A 154 -3.00 -7.01 2.75
N LEU A 155 -3.84 -5.99 2.89
CA LEU A 155 -4.35 -5.56 4.19
C LEU A 155 -5.30 -6.63 4.74
N ASP A 156 -5.03 -7.09 5.94
CA ASP A 156 -5.86 -8.03 6.66
C ASP A 156 -6.50 -7.39 7.92
N ARG A 157 -7.42 -8.11 8.56
CA ARG A 157 -8.10 -7.63 9.78
C ARG A 157 -7.14 -7.44 10.96
N LYS A 158 -6.01 -8.17 10.99
CA LYS A 158 -5.01 -8.04 12.03
C LYS A 158 -4.25 -6.73 11.87
N ALA A 159 -3.68 -6.48 10.69
CA ALA A 159 -2.98 -5.23 10.38
C ALA A 159 -3.90 -4.00 10.55
N LEU A 160 -5.17 -4.11 10.13
CA LEU A 160 -6.15 -3.06 10.36
C LEU A 160 -6.32 -2.77 11.86
N LYS A 161 -6.57 -3.78 12.70
CA LYS A 161 -6.85 -3.62 14.13
C LYS A 161 -5.62 -3.23 14.96
N GLU A 162 -4.47 -3.80 14.66
CA GLU A 162 -3.26 -3.63 15.48
C GLU A 162 -2.43 -2.40 15.07
N SER A 163 -2.51 -1.96 13.80
CA SER A 163 -1.66 -0.89 13.29
C SER A 163 -2.46 0.31 12.79
N ILE A 164 -3.42 0.10 11.88
CA ILE A 164 -4.07 1.22 11.17
C ILE A 164 -5.09 1.93 12.06
N LEU A 165 -6.04 1.19 12.67
CA LEU A 165 -7.09 1.81 13.48
C LEU A 165 -6.56 2.61 14.67
N PRO A 166 -5.61 2.10 15.50
CA PRO A 166 -5.04 2.89 16.58
C PRO A 166 -4.33 4.16 16.08
N LEU A 167 -3.65 4.05 14.94
CA LEU A 167 -2.99 5.20 14.34
C LEU A 167 -3.99 6.25 13.86
N LEU A 168 -5.05 5.85 13.14
CA LEU A 168 -6.10 6.76 12.69
C LEU A 168 -6.75 7.50 13.87
N GLN A 169 -7.05 6.79 14.96
CA GLN A 169 -7.58 7.40 16.20
C GLN A 169 -6.61 8.43 16.76
N SER A 170 -5.33 8.09 16.89
CA SER A 170 -4.31 9.02 17.42
C SER A 170 -4.08 10.25 16.54
N LEU A 171 -4.37 10.16 15.24
CA LEU A 171 -4.24 11.28 14.30
C LEU A 171 -5.50 12.15 14.24
N ALA A 172 -6.68 11.60 14.55
CA ALA A 172 -7.93 12.33 14.62
C ALA A 172 -8.04 13.21 15.89
N ASP A 173 -7.33 12.85 16.95
CA ASP A 173 -7.33 13.56 18.24
C ASP A 173 -6.34 14.75 18.27
N ARG A 174 -5.63 15.02 17.16
CA ARG A 174 -4.65 16.11 17.03
C ARG A 174 -5.22 17.32 16.31
#